data_c25cf54eadb02986f2559cd37e48f181
#
_entry.id   c25cf54eadb02986f2559cd37e48f181
#
_cell.length_a   1.000
_cell.length_b   1.000
_cell.length_c   1.000
_cell.angle_alpha   90.00
_cell.angle_beta   90.00
_cell.angle_gamma   90.00
#
_symmetry.space_group_name_H-M   'P 1'
#
loop_
_entity.id
_entity.type
_entity.pdbx_description
1 polymer ?
#
loop_
_entity_poly.entity_id
_entity_poly.type
_entity_poly.pdbx_seq_one_letter_code
_entity_poly.pdbx_strand_id
1 'polypeptide(L)'
;MSMEKRDEMIMRLVHYFITEENYSPIVVNGVRDEIWLQNQDGPYKIIRINGNYIHNKEQYDYDILKLNSVMRQVRRKTLSWSMNALNILLDVNEDVSLEARKNIASVALKNGLIKSKSIVDYFPDINHKMLLNEKGLDLMIDVTNDINRKTARDNRVYESIFRPKKIVMTHLLIAINVLVFFVVFILSRADLNVLNLLRYGGIYAPLVKNG
;
A
#
# COMPACT_ATOMS: atom_id res chain seq x y z
N MET A 1 -9.87 10.81 27.57
CA MET A 1 -9.66 9.34 27.62
C MET A 1 -8.28 9.06 28.26
N SER A 2 -8.12 7.99 29.10
CA SER A 2 -6.78 7.65 29.63
C SER A 2 -5.88 7.15 28.48
N MET A 3 -4.55 7.36 28.63
CA MET A 3 -3.58 6.98 27.61
C MET A 3 -3.62 5.47 27.31
N GLU A 4 -3.66 4.65 28.36
CA GLU A 4 -3.74 3.20 28.26
C GLU A 4 -4.98 2.71 27.49
N LYS A 5 -6.16 3.27 27.80
CA LYS A 5 -7.40 2.95 27.12
C LYS A 5 -7.40 3.37 25.64
N ARG A 6 -6.71 4.48 25.32
CA ARG A 6 -6.53 4.95 23.95
C ARG A 6 -5.70 3.96 23.14
N ASP A 7 -4.57 3.55 23.70
CA ASP A 7 -3.64 2.65 23.03
C ASP A 7 -4.27 1.26 22.82
N GLU A 8 -5.03 0.77 23.79
CA GLU A 8 -5.83 -0.44 23.66
C GLU A 8 -6.83 -0.34 22.49
N MET A 9 -7.55 0.76 22.38
CA MET A 9 -8.51 0.97 21.28
C MET A 9 -7.82 1.04 19.92
N ILE A 10 -6.67 1.71 19.83
CA ILE A 10 -5.87 1.74 18.61
C ILE A 10 -5.48 0.31 18.20
N MET A 11 -4.97 -0.47 19.13
CA MET A 11 -4.53 -1.84 18.86
C MET A 11 -5.67 -2.75 18.41
N ARG A 12 -6.85 -2.62 19.00
CA ARG A 12 -8.05 -3.37 18.57
C ARG A 12 -8.48 -3.04 17.15
N LEU A 13 -8.50 -1.74 16.79
CA LEU A 13 -8.80 -1.30 15.43
C LEU A 13 -7.75 -1.81 14.44
N VAL A 14 -6.48 -1.70 14.78
CA VAL A 14 -5.37 -2.17 13.93
C VAL A 14 -5.49 -3.68 13.71
N HIS A 15 -5.70 -4.44 14.78
CA HIS A 15 -5.89 -5.89 14.69
C HIS A 15 -7.05 -6.24 13.75
N TYR A 16 -8.23 -5.65 13.97
CA TYR A 16 -9.38 -5.87 13.12
C TYR A 16 -9.09 -5.61 11.65
N PHE A 17 -8.58 -4.42 11.32
CA PHE A 17 -8.33 -4.07 9.93
C PHE A 17 -7.24 -4.91 9.26
N ILE A 18 -6.22 -5.34 10.00
CA ILE A 18 -5.16 -6.16 9.43
C ILE A 18 -5.59 -7.60 9.27
N THR A 19 -6.22 -8.20 10.29
CA THR A 19 -6.50 -9.65 10.29
C THR A 19 -7.78 -10.02 9.56
N GLU A 20 -8.83 -9.19 9.66
CA GLU A 20 -10.15 -9.50 9.10
C GLU A 20 -10.40 -8.79 7.78
N GLU A 21 -10.00 -7.52 7.68
CA GLU A 21 -10.27 -6.68 6.51
C GLU A 21 -9.11 -6.60 5.52
N ASN A 22 -8.05 -7.34 5.78
CA ASN A 22 -6.90 -7.48 4.88
C ASN A 22 -6.16 -6.17 4.54
N TYR A 23 -6.15 -5.21 5.48
CA TYR A 23 -5.35 -4.00 5.34
C TYR A 23 -3.89 -4.25 5.71
N SER A 24 -2.99 -3.49 5.09
CA SER A 24 -1.56 -3.53 5.36
C SER A 24 -1.08 -2.18 5.90
N PRO A 25 -0.20 -2.15 6.91
CA PRO A 25 0.32 -0.90 7.45
C PRO A 25 1.20 -0.18 6.43
N ILE A 26 1.11 1.16 6.41
CA ILE A 26 2.00 2.02 5.65
C ILE A 26 2.72 2.99 6.57
N VAL A 27 3.99 3.19 6.29
CA VAL A 27 4.81 4.16 7.03
C VAL A 27 4.66 5.54 6.39
N VAL A 28 4.20 6.50 7.19
CA VAL A 28 4.10 7.91 6.81
C VAL A 28 5.11 8.69 7.62
N ASN A 29 6.10 9.30 6.96
CA ASN A 29 7.15 10.04 7.63
C ASN A 29 6.62 11.33 8.28
N GLY A 30 7.14 11.66 9.46
CA GLY A 30 6.80 12.90 10.17
C GLY A 30 5.47 12.87 10.93
N VAL A 31 4.89 11.69 11.12
CA VAL A 31 3.61 11.50 11.82
C VAL A 31 3.86 10.76 13.14
N ARG A 32 3.26 11.25 14.22
CA ARG A 32 3.30 10.61 15.55
C ARG A 32 1.86 10.33 16.00
N ASP A 33 1.67 9.26 16.75
CA ASP A 33 0.40 8.84 17.34
C ASP A 33 -0.74 8.60 16.33
N GLU A 34 -0.36 8.23 15.11
CA GLU A 34 -1.28 7.89 14.03
C GLU A 34 -0.86 6.60 13.36
N ILE A 35 -1.83 5.75 13.05
CA ILE A 35 -1.61 4.54 12.29
C ILE A 35 -2.31 4.66 10.94
N TRP A 36 -1.60 4.29 9.91
CA TRP A 36 -2.06 4.35 8.54
C TRP A 36 -2.07 2.97 7.91
N LEU A 37 -3.19 2.59 7.34
CA LEU A 37 -3.41 1.29 6.73
C LEU A 37 -3.89 1.48 5.29
N GLN A 38 -3.54 0.56 4.41
CA GLN A 38 -3.99 0.57 3.01
C GLN A 38 -4.51 -0.79 2.58
N ASN A 39 -5.55 -0.76 1.74
CA ASN A 39 -6.03 -1.90 0.98
C ASN A 39 -6.59 -1.39 -0.35
N GLN A 40 -6.04 -1.87 -1.49
CA GLN A 40 -6.47 -1.40 -2.82
C GLN A 40 -7.84 -1.96 -3.21
N ASP A 41 -8.25 -3.08 -2.63
CA ASP A 41 -9.51 -3.77 -2.91
C ASP A 41 -10.60 -3.46 -1.88
N GLY A 42 -10.23 -2.82 -0.76
CA GLY A 42 -11.16 -2.46 0.30
C GLY A 42 -12.12 -1.31 -0.07
N PRO A 43 -13.21 -1.15 0.70
CA PRO A 43 -14.18 -0.06 0.51
C PRO A 43 -13.54 1.33 0.68
N TYR A 44 -12.56 1.45 1.55
CA TYR A 44 -11.69 2.60 1.69
C TYR A 44 -10.26 2.19 1.39
N LYS A 45 -9.59 2.88 0.45
CA LYS A 45 -8.21 2.56 0.04
C LYS A 45 -7.19 2.87 1.14
N ILE A 46 -7.51 3.85 1.97
CA ILE A 46 -6.70 4.26 3.13
C ILE A 46 -7.59 4.32 4.36
N ILE A 47 -7.09 3.77 5.45
CA ILE A 47 -7.65 3.96 6.78
C ILE A 47 -6.60 4.65 7.64
N ARG A 48 -7.00 5.72 8.30
CA ARG A 48 -6.19 6.41 9.29
C ARG A 48 -6.85 6.31 10.64
N ILE A 49 -6.10 5.87 11.62
CA ILE A 49 -6.49 5.85 13.03
C ILE A 49 -5.67 6.93 13.72
N ASN A 50 -6.35 7.96 14.20
CA ASN A 50 -5.73 9.12 14.85
C ASN A 50 -6.03 9.11 16.34
N GLY A 51 -4.99 8.93 17.14
CA GLY A 51 -5.05 8.97 18.60
C GLY A 51 -4.96 10.37 19.21
N ASN A 52 -4.65 11.40 18.40
CA ASN A 52 -4.55 12.76 18.90
C ASN A 52 -5.92 13.36 19.20
N TYR A 53 -6.00 14.16 20.27
CA TYR A 53 -7.22 14.90 20.61
C TYR A 53 -7.42 16.08 19.65
N ILE A 54 -8.60 16.21 19.09
CA ILE A 54 -8.98 17.32 18.22
C ILE A 54 -9.77 18.35 19.04
N HIS A 55 -9.14 19.50 19.29
CA HIS A 55 -9.70 20.54 20.15
C HIS A 55 -10.74 21.43 19.46
N ASN A 56 -10.51 21.79 18.19
CA ASN A 56 -11.30 22.77 17.46
C ASN A 56 -11.37 22.45 15.95
N LYS A 57 -12.16 23.25 15.23
CA LYS A 57 -12.38 23.06 13.80
C LYS A 57 -11.13 23.34 12.98
N GLU A 58 -10.32 24.32 13.34
CA GLU A 58 -9.08 24.66 12.62
C GLU A 58 -8.09 23.49 12.66
N GLN A 59 -7.96 22.85 13.83
CA GLN A 59 -7.12 21.67 13.97
C GLN A 59 -7.65 20.50 13.13
N TYR A 60 -8.97 20.30 13.11
CA TYR A 60 -9.59 19.30 12.26
C TYR A 60 -9.35 19.58 10.77
N ASP A 61 -9.51 20.82 10.32
CA ASP A 61 -9.26 21.19 8.93
C ASP A 61 -7.78 20.99 8.53
N TYR A 62 -6.86 21.35 9.40
CA TYR A 62 -5.43 21.05 9.20
C TYR A 62 -5.17 19.55 9.10
N ASP A 63 -5.81 18.77 9.94
CA ASP A 63 -5.73 17.32 9.97
C ASP A 63 -6.22 16.68 8.65
N ILE A 64 -7.31 17.21 8.10
CA ILE A 64 -7.84 16.82 6.79
C ILE A 64 -6.88 17.21 5.65
N LEU A 65 -6.22 18.36 5.72
CA LEU A 65 -5.21 18.74 4.72
C LEU A 65 -4.03 17.78 4.72
N LYS A 66 -3.58 17.36 5.90
CA LYS A 66 -2.55 16.33 6.06
C LYS A 66 -2.97 15.00 5.44
N LEU A 67 -4.19 14.53 5.75
CA LEU A 67 -4.76 13.31 5.18
C LEU A 67 -4.80 13.38 3.64
N ASN A 68 -5.26 14.49 3.07
CA ASN A 68 -5.26 14.71 1.62
C ASN A 68 -3.85 14.67 1.00
N SER A 69 -2.84 15.17 1.72
CA SER A 69 -1.45 15.11 1.27
C SER A 69 -0.95 13.67 1.19
N VAL A 70 -1.21 12.87 2.23
CA VAL A 70 -0.86 11.45 2.26
C VAL A 70 -1.60 10.68 1.17
N MET A 71 -2.91 10.90 1.00
CA MET A 71 -3.69 10.28 -0.07
C MET A 71 -3.08 10.56 -1.45
N ARG A 72 -2.63 11.79 -1.72
CA ARG A 72 -1.96 12.14 -2.98
C ARG A 72 -0.63 11.41 -3.17
N GLN A 73 0.15 11.24 -2.09
CA GLN A 73 1.41 10.50 -2.13
C GLN A 73 1.18 9.01 -2.42
N VAL A 74 0.23 8.38 -1.71
CA VAL A 74 -0.12 6.97 -1.90
C VAL A 74 -0.67 6.75 -3.31
N ARG A 75 -1.58 7.61 -3.77
CA ARG A 75 -2.15 7.56 -5.13
C ARG A 75 -1.07 7.55 -6.21
N ARG A 76 -0.03 8.39 -6.07
CA ARG A 76 1.09 8.43 -7.03
C ARG A 76 1.91 7.15 -7.00
N LYS A 77 2.14 6.57 -5.81
CA LYS A 77 2.92 5.34 -5.65
C LYS A 77 2.17 4.10 -6.17
N THR A 78 0.86 4.06 -5.97
CA THR A 78 0.02 2.91 -6.36
C THR A 78 -0.59 3.05 -7.75
N LEU A 79 -0.36 4.18 -8.45
CA LEU A 79 -0.96 4.50 -9.76
C LEU A 79 -2.49 4.35 -9.77
N SER A 80 -3.12 4.58 -8.62
CA SER A 80 -4.56 4.40 -8.45
C SER A 80 -5.36 5.55 -9.08
N TRP A 81 -6.42 5.22 -9.83
CA TRP A 81 -7.30 6.22 -10.46
C TRP A 81 -8.15 6.98 -9.46
N SER A 82 -8.63 6.30 -8.42
CA SER A 82 -9.44 6.90 -7.36
C SER A 82 -8.84 6.59 -5.99
N MET A 83 -8.95 7.52 -5.06
CA MET A 83 -8.49 7.36 -3.69
C MET A 83 -9.56 7.88 -2.74
N ASN A 84 -9.94 7.06 -1.78
CA ASN A 84 -10.83 7.42 -0.69
C ASN A 84 -10.22 6.99 0.63
N ALA A 85 -10.59 7.67 1.70
CA ALA A 85 -10.05 7.41 3.02
C ALA A 85 -11.14 7.39 4.09
N LEU A 86 -10.94 6.51 5.07
CA LEU A 86 -11.65 6.52 6.35
C LEU A 86 -10.71 7.10 7.41
N ASN A 87 -11.13 8.18 8.04
CA ASN A 87 -10.42 8.85 9.12
C ASN A 87 -11.13 8.57 10.44
N ILE A 88 -10.54 7.72 11.26
CA ILE A 88 -11.06 7.33 12.57
C ILE A 88 -10.35 8.19 13.62
N LEU A 89 -11.13 9.02 14.32
CA LEU A 89 -10.68 9.90 15.39
C LEU A 89 -11.08 9.30 16.72
N LEU A 90 -10.12 9.04 17.61
CA LEU A 90 -10.41 8.42 18.90
C LEU A 90 -11.01 9.39 19.90
N ASP A 91 -10.59 10.64 19.83
CA ASP A 91 -10.99 11.66 20.81
C ASP A 91 -11.18 13.03 20.12
N VAL A 92 -12.40 13.55 20.15
CA VAL A 92 -12.79 14.79 19.47
C VAL A 92 -13.66 15.61 20.40
N ASN A 93 -13.41 16.91 20.48
CA ASN A 93 -14.27 17.82 21.23
C ASN A 93 -15.70 17.80 20.66
N GLU A 94 -16.70 17.83 21.52
CA GLU A 94 -18.12 17.76 21.16
C GLU A 94 -18.56 18.90 20.24
N ASP A 95 -17.90 20.06 20.32
CA ASP A 95 -18.18 21.24 19.49
C ASP A 95 -17.66 21.11 18.04
N VAL A 96 -16.85 20.09 17.74
CA VAL A 96 -16.27 19.89 16.40
C VAL A 96 -17.22 19.09 15.54
N SER A 97 -17.81 19.74 14.52
CA SER A 97 -18.60 19.05 13.52
C SER A 97 -17.70 18.35 12.49
N LEU A 98 -17.86 17.04 12.35
CA LEU A 98 -17.15 16.26 11.34
C LEU A 98 -17.89 16.37 10.00
N GLU A 99 -17.45 17.30 9.17
CA GLU A 99 -18.04 17.50 7.85
C GLU A 99 -17.66 16.37 6.89
N ALA A 100 -18.64 15.84 6.17
CA ALA A 100 -18.38 14.88 5.10
C ALA A 100 -17.65 15.57 3.94
N ARG A 101 -16.52 15.00 3.51
CA ARG A 101 -15.75 15.48 2.36
C ARG A 101 -15.79 14.45 1.24
N LYS A 102 -15.70 14.90 0.00
CA LYS A 102 -15.97 14.09 -1.21
C LYS A 102 -15.31 12.70 -1.23
N ASN A 103 -14.12 12.55 -0.66
CA ASN A 103 -13.37 11.28 -0.69
C ASN A 103 -12.86 10.89 0.71
N ILE A 104 -13.34 11.53 1.76
CA ILE A 104 -12.91 11.30 3.13
C ILE A 104 -14.16 11.15 4.00
N ALA A 105 -14.31 9.99 4.60
CA ALA A 105 -15.26 9.75 5.66
C ALA A 105 -14.54 9.91 7.00
N SER A 106 -14.94 10.89 7.82
CA SER A 106 -14.41 11.08 9.18
C SER A 106 -15.43 10.61 10.18
N VAL A 107 -14.98 9.79 11.13
CA VAL A 107 -15.80 9.28 12.23
C VAL A 107 -15.07 9.42 13.55
N ALA A 108 -15.81 9.82 14.58
CA ALA A 108 -15.30 9.84 15.95
C ALA A 108 -15.84 8.63 16.73
N LEU A 109 -15.00 8.06 17.59
CA LEU A 109 -15.46 7.08 18.56
C LEU A 109 -16.26 7.78 19.67
N LYS A 110 -17.47 7.30 19.91
CA LYS A 110 -18.28 7.73 21.05
C LYS A 110 -18.44 6.53 22.01
N ASN A 111 -17.93 6.69 23.22
CA ASN A 111 -17.89 5.58 24.21
C ASN A 111 -17.20 4.30 23.70
N GLY A 112 -16.15 4.47 22.89
CA GLY A 112 -15.41 3.34 22.33
C GLY A 112 -16.07 2.65 21.14
N LEU A 113 -17.16 3.20 20.59
CA LEU A 113 -17.90 2.62 19.47
C LEU A 113 -18.02 3.59 18.30
N ILE A 114 -18.09 3.05 17.10
CA ILE A 114 -18.39 3.78 15.87
C ILE A 114 -19.91 3.77 15.66
N LYS A 115 -20.54 4.94 15.74
CA LYS A 115 -21.99 5.09 15.57
C LYS A 115 -22.44 5.36 14.14
N SER A 116 -21.50 5.61 13.22
CA SER A 116 -21.81 5.88 11.82
C SER A 116 -22.36 4.63 11.13
N LYS A 117 -23.63 4.65 10.75
CA LYS A 117 -24.28 3.51 10.09
C LYS A 117 -23.57 3.10 8.82
N SER A 118 -23.19 4.06 7.98
CA SER A 118 -22.48 3.79 6.73
C SER A 118 -21.12 3.09 6.91
N ILE A 119 -20.44 3.34 8.03
CA ILE A 119 -19.16 2.66 8.32
C ILE A 119 -19.43 1.24 8.86
N VAL A 120 -20.42 1.10 9.71
CA VAL A 120 -20.81 -0.22 10.24
C VAL A 120 -21.37 -1.12 9.12
N ASP A 121 -22.03 -0.57 8.11
CA ASP A 121 -22.49 -1.34 6.95
C ASP A 121 -21.31 -1.90 6.12
N TYR A 122 -20.20 -1.18 6.04
CA TYR A 122 -18.96 -1.66 5.39
C TYR A 122 -18.12 -2.57 6.28
N PHE A 123 -18.16 -2.37 7.59
CA PHE A 123 -17.37 -3.07 8.59
C PHE A 123 -18.26 -3.57 9.75
N PRO A 124 -19.06 -4.60 9.55
CA PRO A 124 -20.12 -4.99 10.49
C PRO A 124 -19.59 -5.44 11.87
N ASP A 125 -18.41 -6.07 11.89
CA ASP A 125 -17.85 -6.61 13.12
C ASP A 125 -16.97 -5.64 13.91
N ILE A 126 -16.75 -4.42 13.38
CA ILE A 126 -15.84 -3.43 13.99
C ILE A 126 -16.21 -3.11 15.44
N ASN A 127 -17.50 -2.93 15.73
CA ASN A 127 -17.96 -2.60 17.07
C ASN A 127 -17.91 -3.82 18.02
N HIS A 128 -18.12 -5.01 17.51
CA HIS A 128 -18.00 -6.25 18.30
C HIS A 128 -16.55 -6.42 18.79
N LYS A 129 -15.58 -6.21 17.91
CA LYS A 129 -14.15 -6.29 18.25
C LYS A 129 -13.72 -5.21 19.25
N MET A 130 -14.31 -4.03 19.20
CA MET A 130 -14.02 -2.95 20.16
C MET A 130 -14.52 -3.26 21.58
N LEU A 131 -15.50 -4.13 21.72
CA LEU A 131 -16.10 -4.51 23.01
C LEU A 131 -15.43 -5.73 23.69
N LEU A 132 -14.54 -6.45 23.00
CA LEU A 132 -13.87 -7.61 23.58
C LEU A 132 -13.03 -7.23 24.81
N ASN A 133 -13.21 -7.98 25.89
CA ASN A 133 -12.56 -7.72 27.18
C ASN A 133 -11.22 -8.48 27.29
N GLU A 134 -10.26 -8.19 26.42
CA GLU A 134 -8.92 -8.74 26.49
C GLU A 134 -7.99 -7.78 27.26
N LYS A 135 -7.08 -8.32 28.05
CA LYS A 135 -6.11 -7.51 28.78
C LYS A 135 -5.12 -6.88 27.79
N GLY A 136 -4.86 -5.59 27.94
CA GLY A 136 -4.12 -4.79 26.95
C GLY A 136 -2.74 -5.33 26.56
N LEU A 137 -2.00 -5.96 27.48
CA LEU A 137 -0.68 -6.55 27.18
C LEU A 137 -0.80 -7.81 26.32
N ASP A 138 -1.75 -8.69 26.65
CA ASP A 138 -2.01 -9.92 25.91
C ASP A 138 -2.48 -9.58 24.50
N LEU A 139 -3.37 -8.59 24.37
CA LEU A 139 -3.82 -8.07 23.07
C LEU A 139 -2.65 -7.53 22.23
N MET A 140 -1.71 -6.79 22.84
CA MET A 140 -0.55 -6.25 22.13
C MET A 140 0.35 -7.38 21.59
N ILE A 141 0.56 -8.44 22.37
CA ILE A 141 1.35 -9.61 21.95
C ILE A 141 0.63 -10.34 20.81
N ASP A 142 -0.67 -10.57 20.93
CA ASP A 142 -1.44 -11.25 19.91
C ASP A 142 -1.51 -10.47 18.59
N VAL A 143 -1.78 -9.16 18.66
CA VAL A 143 -1.74 -8.26 17.49
C VAL A 143 -0.39 -8.30 16.79
N THR A 144 0.70 -8.23 17.56
CA THR A 144 2.06 -8.27 17.00
C THR A 144 2.34 -9.61 16.33
N ASN A 145 1.94 -10.71 16.95
CA ASN A 145 2.10 -12.06 16.41
C ASN A 145 1.27 -12.24 15.11
N ASP A 146 0.05 -11.77 15.08
CA ASP A 146 -0.82 -11.85 13.91
C ASP A 146 -0.32 -11.00 12.75
N ILE A 147 0.15 -9.77 13.03
CA ILE A 147 0.80 -8.91 12.02
C ILE A 147 2.03 -9.61 11.46
N ASN A 148 2.88 -10.16 12.30
CA ASN A 148 4.10 -10.86 11.87
C ASN A 148 3.76 -12.11 11.04
N ARG A 149 2.76 -12.89 11.44
CA ARG A 149 2.28 -14.05 10.69
C ARG A 149 1.74 -13.66 9.32
N LYS A 150 0.95 -12.58 9.24
CA LYS A 150 0.43 -12.07 7.98
C LYS A 150 1.55 -11.58 7.08
N THR A 151 2.45 -10.75 7.59
CA THR A 151 3.60 -10.24 6.83
C THR A 151 4.48 -11.38 6.32
N ALA A 152 4.72 -12.41 7.15
CA ALA A 152 5.48 -13.58 6.72
C ALA A 152 4.75 -14.39 5.64
N ARG A 153 3.42 -14.48 5.70
CA ARG A 153 2.59 -15.13 4.67
C ARG A 153 2.63 -14.36 3.37
N ASP A 154 2.42 -13.06 3.42
CA ASP A 154 2.45 -12.17 2.25
C ASP A 154 3.82 -12.20 1.59
N ASN A 155 4.91 -12.14 2.34
CA ASN A 155 6.28 -12.25 1.83
C ASN A 155 6.51 -13.60 1.14
N ARG A 156 6.00 -14.72 1.68
CA ARG A 156 6.09 -16.02 1.02
C ARG A 156 5.34 -16.06 -0.31
N VAL A 157 4.15 -15.43 -0.36
CA VAL A 157 3.39 -15.29 -1.61
C VAL A 157 4.16 -14.44 -2.60
N TYR A 158 4.68 -13.28 -2.19
CA TYR A 158 5.55 -12.44 -3.03
C TYR A 158 6.78 -13.22 -3.52
N GLU A 159 7.49 -13.92 -2.66
CA GLU A 159 8.64 -14.74 -3.06
C GLU A 159 8.25 -15.85 -4.04
N SER A 160 7.06 -16.46 -3.90
CA SER A 160 6.61 -17.51 -4.82
C SER A 160 6.27 -16.96 -6.21
N ILE A 161 5.70 -15.75 -6.27
CA ILE A 161 5.31 -15.06 -7.51
C ILE A 161 6.52 -14.41 -8.19
N PHE A 162 7.36 -13.74 -7.40
CA PHE A 162 8.51 -12.96 -7.87
C PHE A 162 9.85 -13.69 -7.69
N ARG A 163 9.86 -14.96 -7.26
CA ARG A 163 11.09 -15.74 -7.43
C ARG A 163 11.51 -15.59 -8.87
N PRO A 164 12.70 -15.02 -9.15
CA PRO A 164 13.17 -14.92 -10.51
C PRO A 164 13.18 -16.36 -11.06
N LYS A 165 12.15 -16.71 -11.80
CA LYS A 165 12.23 -17.90 -12.67
C LYS A 165 13.57 -17.73 -13.35
N LYS A 166 14.50 -18.69 -13.12
CA LYS A 166 15.85 -18.69 -13.71
C LYS A 166 15.76 -17.97 -15.04
N ILE A 167 16.58 -16.93 -15.22
CA ILE A 167 16.55 -16.07 -16.41
C ILE A 167 16.99 -16.88 -17.63
N VAL A 168 16.38 -18.04 -17.81
CA VAL A 168 16.68 -19.03 -18.86
C VAL A 168 16.44 -18.40 -20.22
N MET A 169 15.37 -17.60 -20.36
CA MET A 169 15.07 -16.92 -21.62
C MET A 169 16.12 -15.88 -21.97
N THR A 170 16.61 -15.12 -21.00
CA THR A 170 17.68 -14.15 -21.25
C THR A 170 18.99 -14.84 -21.63
N HIS A 171 19.35 -15.91 -20.94
CA HIS A 171 20.53 -16.69 -21.29
C HIS A 171 20.42 -17.38 -22.65
N LEU A 172 19.21 -17.88 -22.98
CA LEU A 172 18.90 -18.43 -24.30
C LEU A 172 19.06 -17.38 -25.41
N LEU A 173 18.50 -16.20 -25.21
CA LEU A 173 18.62 -15.06 -26.15
C LEU A 173 20.09 -14.65 -26.35
N ILE A 174 20.86 -14.56 -25.25
CA ILE A 174 22.29 -14.26 -25.33
C ILE A 174 23.01 -15.37 -26.12
N ALA A 175 22.76 -16.65 -25.82
CA ALA A 175 23.37 -17.76 -26.51
C ALA A 175 23.06 -17.76 -28.00
N ILE A 176 21.81 -17.47 -28.40
CA ILE A 176 21.41 -17.35 -29.82
C ILE A 176 22.16 -16.20 -30.48
N ASN A 177 22.25 -15.05 -29.88
CA ASN A 177 22.96 -13.90 -30.45
C ASN A 177 24.44 -14.16 -30.61
N VAL A 178 25.07 -14.80 -29.64
CA VAL A 178 26.48 -15.23 -29.73
C VAL A 178 26.68 -16.25 -30.86
N LEU A 179 25.77 -17.22 -30.98
CA LEU A 179 25.86 -18.23 -32.03
C LEU A 179 25.70 -17.59 -33.41
N VAL A 180 24.72 -16.69 -33.60
CA VAL A 180 24.55 -15.96 -34.86
C VAL A 180 25.80 -15.14 -35.20
N PHE A 181 26.39 -14.48 -34.21
CA PHE A 181 27.63 -13.75 -34.39
C PHE A 181 28.77 -14.67 -34.91
N PHE A 182 28.95 -15.81 -34.30
CA PHE A 182 29.97 -16.76 -34.74
C PHE A 182 29.70 -17.29 -36.15
N VAL A 183 28.44 -17.62 -36.47
CA VAL A 183 28.08 -18.07 -37.83
C VAL A 183 28.40 -16.98 -38.86
N VAL A 184 28.01 -15.75 -38.62
CA VAL A 184 28.30 -14.63 -39.52
C VAL A 184 29.81 -14.39 -39.64
N PHE A 185 30.55 -14.47 -38.53
CA PHE A 185 31.99 -14.32 -38.50
C PHE A 185 32.73 -15.39 -39.36
N ILE A 186 32.30 -16.64 -39.24
CA ILE A 186 32.88 -17.77 -40.01
C ILE A 186 32.50 -17.62 -41.49
N LEU A 187 31.24 -17.31 -41.81
CA LEU A 187 30.78 -17.14 -43.20
C LEU A 187 31.42 -15.94 -43.88
N SER A 188 31.73 -14.90 -43.12
CA SER A 188 32.47 -13.72 -43.60
C SER A 188 34.00 -13.96 -43.75
N ARG A 189 34.47 -15.18 -43.54
CA ARG A 189 35.91 -15.54 -43.53
C ARG A 189 36.75 -14.65 -42.63
N ALA A 190 36.22 -14.34 -41.46
CA ALA A 190 36.76 -13.42 -40.45
C ALA A 190 36.90 -11.93 -40.91
N ASP A 191 36.32 -11.58 -42.08
CA ASP A 191 36.29 -10.19 -42.58
C ASP A 191 34.92 -9.56 -42.28
N LEU A 192 34.87 -8.74 -41.23
CA LEU A 192 33.67 -8.05 -40.76
C LEU A 192 33.47 -6.72 -41.48
N ASN A 193 33.63 -6.68 -42.79
CA ASN A 193 33.36 -5.49 -43.58
C ASN A 193 31.87 -5.15 -43.58
N VAL A 194 31.56 -3.86 -43.66
CA VAL A 194 30.18 -3.31 -43.67
C VAL A 194 29.32 -4.01 -44.72
N LEU A 195 29.86 -4.31 -45.89
CA LEU A 195 29.15 -5.00 -46.98
C LEU A 195 28.76 -6.43 -46.63
N ASN A 196 29.60 -7.14 -45.91
CA ASN A 196 29.32 -8.50 -45.44
C ASN A 196 28.26 -8.49 -44.34
N LEU A 197 28.33 -7.53 -43.40
CA LEU A 197 27.32 -7.36 -42.36
C LEU A 197 25.93 -7.04 -42.94
N LEU A 198 25.86 -6.17 -43.97
CA LEU A 198 24.63 -5.88 -44.69
C LEU A 198 24.03 -7.09 -45.38
N ARG A 199 24.88 -7.94 -46.01
CA ARG A 199 24.46 -9.16 -46.72
C ARG A 199 23.83 -10.20 -45.76
N TYR A 200 24.24 -10.21 -44.46
CA TYR A 200 23.75 -11.11 -43.43
C TYR A 200 22.72 -10.45 -42.48
N GLY A 201 22.13 -9.32 -42.88
CA GLY A 201 21.02 -8.67 -42.15
C GLY A 201 21.41 -7.56 -41.21
N GLY A 202 22.61 -7.01 -41.31
CA GLY A 202 23.02 -5.83 -40.58
C GLY A 202 22.24 -4.58 -41.03
N ILE A 203 21.82 -3.73 -40.12
CA ILE A 203 21.12 -2.47 -40.41
C ILE A 203 22.16 -1.38 -40.66
N TYR A 204 22.10 -0.73 -41.84
CA TYR A 204 22.94 0.39 -42.17
C TYR A 204 22.11 1.67 -42.21
N ALA A 205 22.41 2.60 -41.30
CA ALA A 205 21.63 3.81 -41.08
C ALA A 205 21.34 4.66 -42.36
N PRO A 206 22.27 4.83 -43.33
CA PRO A 206 21.97 5.53 -44.57
C PRO A 206 20.93 4.88 -45.46
N LEU A 207 20.82 3.51 -45.46
CA LEU A 207 19.81 2.80 -46.22
C LEU A 207 18.42 2.91 -45.62
N VAL A 208 18.33 3.02 -44.29
CA VAL A 208 17.07 3.19 -43.56
C VAL A 208 16.52 4.64 -43.71
N LYS A 209 17.38 5.61 -43.94
CA LYS A 209 16.99 7.03 -44.11
C LYS A 209 16.53 7.37 -45.53
N ASN A 210 16.89 6.58 -46.53
CA ASN A 210 16.64 6.83 -47.93
C ASN A 210 15.69 5.80 -48.59
N GLY A 211 15.11 4.89 -47.76
CA GLY A 211 14.18 3.85 -48.22
C GLY A 211 12.74 4.16 -47.86
#